data_0949da689f95e3c99db51226a29662c5
#
_entry.id   0949da689f95e3c99db51226a29662c5
#
_cell.length_a   1.000
_cell.length_b   1.000
_cell.length_c   1.000
_cell.angle_alpha   90.00
_cell.angle_beta   90.00
_cell.angle_gamma   90.00
#
_symmetry.space_group_name_H-M   'P 1'
#
loop_
_entity.id
_entity.type
_entity.pdbx_description
1 polymer ?
#
loop_
_entity_poly.entity_id
_entity_poly.type
_entity_poly.pdbx_seq_one_letter_code
_entity_poly.pdbx_strand_id
1 'polypeptide(L)'
;MRITQVRDDGKVNTMRTLKIERLVEQMKKETKAQPVSNMREVLPYMLPGDKNDYIEKVPKILPAAVFVRENGVMAMSEYNGIVMLQVNGLSGHMEADEVKERVKELPQTYLAFIGSSGKSVKIWVRFTYPDNRLPDNREQAEVFHAHAYRLAVKYYQPQLPFDIELREPSLEQYCRLTFDPELYF
;
A
#
# COMPACT_ATOMS: atom_id res chain seq x y z
N MET A 1 9.66 -11.89 2.09
CA MET A 1 8.37 -11.54 2.73
C MET A 1 7.23 -11.78 1.74
N ARG A 2 6.04 -12.14 2.23
CA ARG A 2 4.85 -12.41 1.43
C ARG A 2 3.75 -11.43 1.81
N ILE A 3 2.92 -11.07 0.84
CA ILE A 3 1.79 -10.15 1.00
C ILE A 3 0.54 -10.74 0.35
N THR A 4 -0.61 -10.14 0.61
CA THR A 4 -1.87 -10.54 -0.01
C THR A 4 -2.23 -9.60 -1.16
N GLN A 5 -2.55 -10.16 -2.31
CA GLN A 5 -3.15 -9.47 -3.44
C GLN A 5 -4.57 -9.98 -3.65
N VAL A 6 -5.52 -9.04 -3.76
CA VAL A 6 -6.92 -9.33 -4.05
C VAL A 6 -7.28 -8.75 -5.41
N ARG A 7 -7.88 -9.57 -6.26
CA ARG A 7 -8.51 -9.13 -7.52
C ARG A 7 -10.01 -9.28 -7.41
N ASP A 8 -10.70 -8.29 -7.85
CA ASP A 8 -12.14 -8.32 -8.02
C ASP A 8 -12.44 -8.51 -9.52
N ASP A 9 -12.79 -9.72 -9.89
CA ASP A 9 -13.09 -10.06 -11.29
C ASP A 9 -14.61 -9.93 -11.58
N GLY A 10 -15.34 -9.23 -10.69
CA GLY A 10 -16.80 -9.00 -10.81
C GLY A 10 -17.67 -10.21 -10.47
N LYS A 11 -17.11 -11.41 -10.40
CA LYS A 11 -17.81 -12.66 -10.05
C LYS A 11 -17.26 -13.31 -8.78
N VAL A 12 -15.96 -13.23 -8.57
CA VAL A 12 -15.27 -13.80 -7.40
C VAL A 12 -14.08 -12.92 -7.02
N ASN A 13 -14.02 -12.52 -5.75
CA ASN A 13 -12.80 -11.93 -5.19
C ASN A 13 -11.74 -13.01 -5.07
N THR A 14 -10.78 -13.05 -6.00
CA THR A 14 -9.65 -13.96 -5.91
C THR A 14 -8.57 -13.37 -5.03
N MET A 15 -8.17 -14.13 -4.00
CA MET A 15 -7.09 -13.77 -3.09
C MET A 15 -5.88 -14.67 -3.37
N ARG A 16 -4.70 -14.07 -3.48
CA ARG A 16 -3.46 -14.80 -3.67
C ARG A 16 -2.32 -14.23 -2.83
N THR A 17 -1.44 -15.10 -2.39
CA THR A 17 -0.18 -14.72 -1.74
C THR A 17 0.88 -14.43 -2.82
N LEU A 18 1.60 -13.34 -2.64
CA LEU A 18 2.63 -12.86 -3.56
C LEU A 18 3.92 -12.54 -2.79
N LYS A 19 5.08 -12.88 -3.34
CA LYS A 19 6.37 -12.40 -2.82
C LYS A 19 6.52 -10.89 -3.11
N ILE A 20 7.10 -10.16 -2.17
CA ILE A 20 7.26 -8.69 -2.30
C ILE A 20 8.09 -8.31 -3.52
N GLU A 21 9.14 -9.09 -3.83
CA GLU A 21 10.01 -8.84 -4.97
C GLU A 21 9.20 -8.88 -6.29
N ARG A 22 8.27 -9.83 -6.40
CA ARG A 22 7.37 -9.94 -7.56
C ARG A 22 6.36 -8.81 -7.63
N LEU A 23 5.91 -8.29 -6.47
CA LEU A 23 5.07 -7.09 -6.45
C LEU A 23 5.84 -5.88 -6.99
N VAL A 24 7.07 -5.68 -6.51
CA VAL A 24 7.96 -4.60 -6.96
C VAL A 24 8.19 -4.66 -8.47
N GLU A 25 8.45 -5.84 -9.02
CA GLU A 25 8.56 -6.03 -10.47
C GLU A 25 7.27 -5.64 -11.22
N GLN A 26 6.11 -6.00 -10.67
CA GLN A 26 4.82 -5.63 -11.24
C GLN A 26 4.55 -4.12 -11.18
N MET A 27 5.04 -3.43 -10.14
CA MET A 27 4.92 -1.98 -10.00
C MET A 27 5.89 -1.24 -10.94
N LYS A 28 7.06 -1.80 -11.20
CA LYS A 28 8.05 -1.20 -12.14
C LYS A 28 7.69 -1.40 -13.61
N LYS A 29 6.89 -2.41 -13.92
CA LYS A 29 6.51 -2.76 -15.31
C LYS A 29 5.02 -2.99 -15.39
N GLU A 30 4.32 -2.04 -15.98
CA GLU A 30 2.90 -2.21 -16.22
C GLU A 30 2.63 -3.33 -17.25
N THR A 31 1.48 -4.01 -17.13
CA THR A 31 1.04 -5.01 -18.11
C THR A 31 0.69 -4.34 -19.43
N LYS A 32 0.59 -5.14 -20.53
CA LYS A 32 0.17 -4.63 -21.86
C LYS A 32 -1.20 -3.93 -21.84
N ALA A 33 -2.08 -4.26 -20.90
CA ALA A 33 -3.38 -3.63 -20.74
C ALA A 33 -3.33 -2.22 -20.12
N GLN A 34 -2.19 -1.85 -19.57
CA GLN A 34 -1.91 -0.52 -18.97
C GLN A 34 -3.05 0.04 -18.09
N PRO A 35 -3.60 -0.75 -17.14
CA PRO A 35 -4.79 -0.32 -16.40
C PRO A 35 -4.55 0.92 -15.53
N VAL A 36 -3.33 1.08 -15.00
CA VAL A 36 -2.97 2.24 -14.17
C VAL A 36 -2.75 3.48 -15.02
N SER A 37 -2.03 3.36 -16.14
CA SER A 37 -1.85 4.47 -17.09
C SER A 37 -3.17 4.96 -17.65
N ASN A 38 -4.02 4.05 -18.14
CA ASN A 38 -5.35 4.38 -18.65
C ASN A 38 -6.23 5.04 -17.57
N MET A 39 -6.15 4.57 -16.32
CA MET A 39 -6.86 5.19 -15.22
C MET A 39 -6.38 6.63 -14.98
N ARG A 40 -5.07 6.86 -14.99
CA ARG A 40 -4.48 8.20 -14.79
C ARG A 40 -4.87 9.18 -15.89
N GLU A 41 -5.00 8.73 -17.12
CA GLU A 41 -5.46 9.55 -18.25
C GLU A 41 -6.93 9.98 -18.11
N VAL A 42 -7.77 9.11 -17.58
CA VAL A 42 -9.22 9.38 -17.45
C VAL A 42 -9.55 10.19 -16.21
N LEU A 43 -8.85 9.99 -15.10
CA LEU A 43 -9.14 10.62 -13.80
C LEU A 43 -9.36 12.16 -13.84
N PRO A 44 -8.59 12.97 -14.60
CA PRO A 44 -8.79 14.41 -14.64
C PRO A 44 -10.13 14.86 -15.23
N TYR A 45 -10.79 13.99 -15.99
CA TYR A 45 -12.05 14.28 -16.69
C TYR A 45 -13.27 13.70 -15.99
N MET A 46 -13.08 13.00 -14.86
CA MET A 46 -14.16 12.38 -14.11
C MET A 46 -14.84 13.39 -13.18
N LEU A 47 -16.16 13.32 -13.11
CA LEU A 47 -16.98 14.05 -12.14
C LEU A 47 -17.09 13.26 -10.82
N PRO A 48 -17.37 13.93 -9.70
CA PRO A 48 -17.67 13.26 -8.45
C PRO A 48 -18.85 12.28 -8.61
N GLY A 49 -18.61 11.01 -8.27
CA GLY A 49 -19.61 9.94 -8.41
C GLY A 49 -19.52 9.11 -9.69
N ASP A 50 -18.68 9.50 -10.64
CA ASP A 50 -18.45 8.68 -11.83
C ASP A 50 -17.76 7.36 -11.48
N LYS A 51 -18.17 6.28 -12.16
CA LYS A 51 -17.51 4.98 -12.06
C LYS A 51 -16.30 4.93 -12.99
N ASN A 52 -15.18 4.48 -12.46
CA ASN A 52 -13.98 4.22 -13.25
C ASN A 52 -13.71 2.72 -13.32
N ASP A 53 -14.05 2.10 -14.44
CA ASP A 53 -13.86 0.67 -14.66
C ASP A 53 -12.39 0.23 -14.57
N TYR A 54 -11.44 1.14 -14.83
CA TYR A 54 -10.02 0.82 -14.67
C TYR A 54 -9.64 0.67 -13.19
N ILE A 55 -10.24 1.48 -12.30
CA ILE A 55 -10.01 1.36 -10.85
C ILE A 55 -10.40 -0.02 -10.34
N GLU A 56 -11.54 -0.55 -10.79
CA GLU A 56 -12.04 -1.86 -10.35
C GLU A 56 -11.13 -3.01 -10.82
N LYS A 57 -10.52 -2.88 -11.99
CA LYS A 57 -9.59 -3.86 -12.55
C LYS A 57 -8.21 -3.85 -11.89
N VAL A 58 -7.85 -2.78 -11.18
CA VAL A 58 -6.55 -2.68 -10.49
C VAL A 58 -6.59 -3.46 -9.18
N PRO A 59 -5.73 -4.48 -9.00
CA PRO A 59 -5.72 -5.29 -7.79
C PRO A 59 -5.49 -4.48 -6.52
N LYS A 60 -6.10 -4.91 -5.42
CA LYS A 60 -5.84 -4.42 -4.06
C LYS A 60 -4.64 -5.18 -3.47
N ILE A 61 -3.78 -4.48 -2.77
CA ILE A 61 -2.59 -5.02 -2.09
C ILE A 61 -2.75 -4.76 -0.60
N LEU A 62 -2.74 -5.81 0.19
CA LEU A 62 -2.77 -5.76 1.66
C LEU A 62 -1.35 -6.07 2.18
N PRO A 63 -0.58 -5.05 2.61
CA PRO A 63 0.83 -5.24 2.96
C PRO A 63 1.04 -5.79 4.37
N ALA A 64 0.13 -5.50 5.30
CA ALA A 64 0.33 -5.78 6.73
C ALA A 64 0.40 -7.27 7.05
N ALA A 65 -0.30 -8.10 6.28
CA ALA A 65 -0.40 -9.53 6.57
C ALA A 65 -0.63 -10.39 5.32
N VAL A 66 -0.36 -11.68 5.46
CA VAL A 66 -0.84 -12.70 4.55
C VAL A 66 -2.20 -13.16 5.04
N PHE A 67 -3.19 -13.02 4.17
CA PHE A 67 -4.54 -13.49 4.43
C PHE A 67 -4.85 -14.73 3.57
N VAL A 68 -5.62 -15.63 4.12
CA VAL A 68 -6.18 -16.80 3.45
C VAL A 68 -7.69 -16.81 3.61
N ARG A 69 -8.37 -17.56 2.78
CA ARG A 69 -9.82 -17.73 2.92
C ARG A 69 -10.12 -19.08 3.56
N GLU A 70 -10.67 -19.05 4.76
CA GLU A 70 -11.08 -20.23 5.52
C GLU A 70 -12.60 -20.18 5.72
N ASN A 71 -13.30 -21.19 5.25
CA ASN A 71 -14.78 -21.26 5.32
C ASN A 71 -15.49 -19.99 4.81
N GLY A 72 -14.95 -19.37 3.76
CA GLY A 72 -15.51 -18.15 3.17
C GLY A 72 -15.10 -16.85 3.89
N VAL A 73 -14.47 -16.92 5.05
CA VAL A 73 -14.01 -15.77 5.85
C VAL A 73 -12.52 -15.51 5.61
N MET A 74 -12.14 -14.23 5.61
CA MET A 74 -10.74 -13.84 5.51
C MET A 74 -10.05 -14.01 6.87
N ALA A 75 -9.07 -14.91 6.96
CA ALA A 75 -8.27 -15.19 8.14
C ALA A 75 -6.82 -14.72 7.93
N MET A 76 -6.18 -14.17 8.95
CA MET A 76 -4.77 -13.83 8.94
C MET A 76 -3.95 -15.12 9.14
N SER A 77 -3.03 -15.39 8.24
CA SER A 77 -2.09 -16.53 8.33
C SER A 77 -0.70 -16.10 8.79
N GLU A 78 -0.26 -14.89 8.46
CA GLU A 78 1.08 -14.40 8.82
C GLU A 78 1.03 -12.87 8.92
N TYR A 79 1.59 -12.28 9.96
CA TYR A 79 1.74 -10.83 10.09
C TYR A 79 3.12 -10.40 9.59
N ASN A 80 3.19 -9.30 8.83
CA ASN A 80 4.42 -8.85 8.17
C ASN A 80 5.15 -7.72 8.90
N GLY A 81 4.50 -7.09 9.87
CA GLY A 81 5.04 -5.90 10.52
C GLY A 81 5.04 -4.65 9.64
N ILE A 82 4.34 -4.67 8.50
CA ILE A 82 4.26 -3.51 7.60
C ILE A 82 3.10 -2.61 7.98
N VAL A 83 3.44 -1.35 8.24
CA VAL A 83 2.49 -0.24 8.39
C VAL A 83 2.53 0.59 7.11
N MET A 84 1.38 0.98 6.60
CA MET A 84 1.27 1.82 5.41
C MET A 84 0.83 3.24 5.79
N LEU A 85 1.69 4.22 5.52
CA LEU A 85 1.36 5.64 5.55
C LEU A 85 0.98 6.11 4.14
N GLN A 86 0.24 7.19 4.07
CA GLN A 86 -0.23 7.75 2.82
C GLN A 86 -0.19 9.28 2.86
N VAL A 87 0.43 9.87 1.85
CA VAL A 87 0.33 11.30 1.55
C VAL A 87 -0.55 11.45 0.32
N ASN A 88 -1.63 12.20 0.43
CA ASN A 88 -2.61 12.42 -0.65
C ASN A 88 -2.66 13.88 -1.08
N GLY A 89 -3.41 14.14 -2.17
CA GLY A 89 -3.69 15.49 -2.62
C GLY A 89 -2.50 16.20 -3.26
N LEU A 90 -1.50 15.44 -3.69
CA LEU A 90 -0.35 15.99 -4.40
C LEU A 90 -0.77 16.52 -5.77
N SER A 91 -0.18 17.64 -6.18
CA SER A 91 -0.50 18.27 -7.46
C SER A 91 0.05 17.50 -8.66
N GLY A 92 1.09 16.69 -8.47
CA GLY A 92 1.67 15.87 -9.55
C GLY A 92 2.94 15.14 -9.17
N HIS A 93 3.67 14.70 -10.20
CA HIS A 93 4.88 13.88 -10.02
C HIS A 93 5.98 14.57 -9.23
N MET A 94 6.19 15.88 -9.40
CA MET A 94 7.26 16.62 -8.70
C MET A 94 7.10 16.54 -7.17
N GLU A 95 5.89 16.79 -6.67
CA GLU A 95 5.63 16.68 -5.23
C GLU A 95 5.70 15.24 -4.74
N ALA A 96 5.24 14.29 -5.56
CA ALA A 96 5.34 12.87 -5.22
C ALA A 96 6.80 12.39 -5.16
N ASP A 97 7.64 12.85 -6.08
CA ASP A 97 9.08 12.54 -6.06
C ASP A 97 9.77 13.20 -4.87
N GLU A 98 9.43 14.45 -4.52
CA GLU A 98 9.95 15.10 -3.30
C GLU A 98 9.64 14.28 -2.05
N VAL A 99 8.41 13.79 -1.90
CA VAL A 99 8.02 12.91 -0.78
C VAL A 99 8.85 11.62 -0.79
N LYS A 100 9.00 10.96 -1.95
CA LYS A 100 9.78 9.72 -2.07
C LYS A 100 11.25 9.94 -1.69
N GLU A 101 11.87 11.02 -2.20
CA GLU A 101 13.27 11.35 -1.90
C GLU A 101 13.49 11.56 -0.39
N ARG A 102 12.57 12.26 0.29
CA ARG A 102 12.67 12.46 1.75
C ARG A 102 12.55 11.17 2.52
N VAL A 103 11.58 10.31 2.18
CA VAL A 103 11.34 9.10 2.96
C VAL A 103 12.37 8.01 2.70
N LYS A 104 13.02 7.96 1.54
CA LYS A 104 14.08 6.98 1.27
C LYS A 104 15.32 7.17 2.16
N GLU A 105 15.55 8.40 2.66
CA GLU A 105 16.62 8.69 3.60
C GLU A 105 16.30 8.22 5.03
N LEU A 106 15.06 7.81 5.30
CA LEU A 106 14.63 7.33 6.61
C LEU A 106 14.85 5.81 6.70
N PRO A 107 15.67 5.32 7.65
CA PRO A 107 16.11 3.93 7.69
C PRO A 107 14.99 2.90 7.89
N GLN A 108 13.84 3.33 8.40
CA GLN A 108 12.68 2.46 8.61
C GLN A 108 11.80 2.32 7.36
N THR A 109 12.04 3.11 6.30
CA THR A 109 11.29 3.01 5.05
C THR A 109 11.64 1.71 4.33
N TYR A 110 10.65 0.85 4.19
CA TYR A 110 10.80 -0.42 3.52
C TYR A 110 10.49 -0.35 2.02
N LEU A 111 9.46 0.44 1.67
CA LEU A 111 9.03 0.65 0.27
C LEU A 111 8.31 1.99 0.18
N ALA A 112 8.62 2.79 -0.85
CA ALA A 112 7.89 4.01 -1.16
C ALA A 112 7.60 4.12 -2.66
N PHE A 113 6.37 4.49 -3.00
CA PHE A 113 5.92 4.53 -4.39
C PHE A 113 4.75 5.49 -4.61
N ILE A 114 4.62 5.96 -5.84
CA ILE A 114 3.48 6.78 -6.28
C ILE A 114 2.24 5.90 -6.36
N GLY A 115 1.16 6.32 -5.71
CA GLY A 115 -0.11 5.63 -5.74
C GLY A 115 -0.74 5.56 -7.13
N SER A 116 -1.74 4.70 -7.29
CA SER A 116 -2.37 4.45 -8.59
C SER A 116 -2.97 5.69 -9.26
N SER A 117 -3.44 6.68 -8.50
CA SER A 117 -3.94 7.96 -9.04
C SER A 117 -2.85 8.90 -9.58
N GLY A 118 -1.58 8.68 -9.27
CA GLY A 118 -0.50 9.62 -9.57
C GLY A 118 -0.40 10.83 -8.62
N LYS A 119 -1.37 11.01 -7.72
CA LYS A 119 -1.50 12.17 -6.80
C LYS A 119 -1.37 11.79 -5.34
N SER A 120 -0.66 10.72 -5.05
CA SER A 120 -0.40 10.25 -3.69
C SER A 120 0.89 9.45 -3.64
N VAL A 121 1.51 9.40 -2.46
CA VAL A 121 2.63 8.50 -2.17
C VAL A 121 2.21 7.54 -1.07
N LYS A 122 2.55 6.27 -1.25
CA LYS A 122 2.42 5.21 -0.25
C LYS A 122 3.79 4.91 0.31
N ILE A 123 3.89 4.87 1.64
CA ILE A 123 5.13 4.62 2.37
C ILE A 123 4.89 3.40 3.25
N TRP A 124 5.62 2.34 3.01
CA TRP A 124 5.56 1.14 3.83
C TRP A 124 6.72 1.16 4.81
N VAL A 125 6.40 1.10 6.09
CA VAL A 125 7.35 1.15 7.19
C VAL A 125 7.31 -0.19 7.92
N ARG A 126 8.47 -0.79 8.18
CA ARG A 126 8.53 -2.10 8.83
C ARG A 126 8.87 -1.96 10.30
N PHE A 127 8.08 -2.63 11.13
CA PHE A 127 8.29 -2.74 12.58
C PHE A 127 8.38 -4.20 13.00
N THR A 128 9.23 -4.46 13.99
CA THR A 128 9.37 -5.75 14.68
C THR A 128 9.52 -5.50 16.18
N TYR A 129 9.39 -6.53 16.99
CA TYR A 129 9.90 -6.49 18.36
C TYR A 129 11.44 -6.33 18.37
N PRO A 130 12.06 -5.95 19.51
CA PRO A 130 13.52 -5.78 19.61
C PRO A 130 14.32 -7.03 19.29
N ASP A 131 13.71 -8.19 19.44
CA ASP A 131 14.29 -9.51 19.12
C ASP A 131 13.99 -9.97 17.67
N ASN A 132 13.52 -9.06 16.82
CA ASN A 132 13.12 -9.28 15.43
C ASN A 132 11.91 -10.22 15.23
N ARG A 133 11.21 -10.61 16.28
CA ARG A 133 9.97 -11.36 16.17
C ARG A 133 8.80 -10.44 15.77
N LEU A 134 7.73 -11.07 15.33
CA LEU A 134 6.44 -10.46 15.03
C LEU A 134 5.35 -11.15 15.87
N PRO A 135 4.20 -10.49 16.08
CA PRO A 135 3.03 -11.13 16.69
C PRO A 135 2.62 -12.41 15.96
N ASP A 136 2.29 -13.45 16.73
CA ASP A 136 1.96 -14.78 16.20
C ASP A 136 0.45 -14.95 15.92
N ASN A 137 -0.40 -14.12 16.50
CA ASN A 137 -1.84 -14.19 16.33
C ASN A 137 -2.45 -12.84 15.97
N ARG A 138 -3.69 -12.86 15.48
CA ARG A 138 -4.39 -11.68 14.97
C ARG A 138 -4.59 -10.60 16.03
N GLU A 139 -5.01 -10.96 17.23
CA GLU A 139 -5.29 -10.00 18.31
C GLU A 139 -4.03 -9.21 18.69
N GLN A 140 -2.92 -9.91 18.91
CA GLN A 140 -1.63 -9.27 19.18
C GLN A 140 -1.15 -8.43 17.99
N ALA A 141 -1.37 -8.90 16.77
CA ALA A 141 -1.00 -8.18 15.55
C ALA A 141 -1.79 -6.87 15.41
N GLU A 142 -3.08 -6.85 15.72
CA GLU A 142 -3.92 -5.65 15.68
C GLU A 142 -3.44 -4.59 16.68
N VAL A 143 -3.15 -4.99 17.91
CA VAL A 143 -2.62 -4.08 18.95
C VAL A 143 -1.24 -3.54 18.56
N PHE A 144 -0.34 -4.43 18.13
CA PHE A 144 0.99 -4.05 17.68
C PHE A 144 0.94 -3.10 16.48
N HIS A 145 0.11 -3.42 15.47
CA HIS A 145 -0.04 -2.63 14.25
C HIS A 145 -0.56 -1.23 14.55
N ALA A 146 -1.57 -1.11 15.41
CA ALA A 146 -2.11 0.19 15.83
C ALA A 146 -1.05 1.06 16.54
N HIS A 147 -0.24 0.46 17.40
CA HIS A 147 0.86 1.17 18.05
C HIS A 147 1.95 1.58 17.05
N ALA A 148 2.39 0.66 16.19
CA ALA A 148 3.38 0.89 15.14
C ALA A 148 2.93 1.99 14.17
N TYR A 149 1.64 2.01 13.79
CA TYR A 149 1.06 3.06 12.93
C TYR A 149 1.20 4.45 13.56
N ARG A 150 0.83 4.61 14.84
CA ARG A 150 0.95 5.88 15.55
C ARG A 150 2.40 6.35 15.67
N LEU A 151 3.33 5.42 15.92
CA LEU A 151 4.76 5.71 15.95
C LEU A 151 5.27 6.14 14.57
N ALA A 152 4.85 5.44 13.51
CA ALA A 152 5.21 5.79 12.14
C ALA A 152 4.73 7.20 11.79
N VAL A 153 3.46 7.53 12.03
CA VAL A 153 2.92 8.88 11.79
C VAL A 153 3.73 9.93 12.56
N LYS A 154 3.95 9.71 13.86
CA LYS A 154 4.70 10.65 14.71
C LYS A 154 6.13 10.88 14.20
N TYR A 155 6.78 9.85 13.68
CA TYR A 155 8.15 9.95 13.18
C TYR A 155 8.24 10.56 11.78
N TYR A 156 7.33 10.20 10.87
CA TYR A 156 7.39 10.62 9.47
C TYR A 156 6.79 12.00 9.23
N GLN A 157 5.71 12.39 9.93
CA GLN A 157 5.04 13.67 9.71
C GLN A 157 5.97 14.89 9.76
N PRO A 158 6.88 15.02 10.75
CA PRO A 158 7.80 16.17 10.81
C PRO A 158 8.86 16.19 9.68
N GLN A 159 9.08 15.08 9.00
CA GLN A 159 10.05 14.94 7.91
C GLN A 159 9.47 15.30 6.54
N LEU A 160 8.17 15.43 6.45
CA LEU A 160 7.45 15.61 5.19
C LEU A 160 6.91 17.03 5.04
N PRO A 161 6.94 17.61 3.81
CA PRO A 161 6.36 18.91 3.53
C PRO A 161 4.83 18.85 3.35
N PHE A 162 4.24 17.65 3.33
CA PHE A 162 2.83 17.38 3.14
C PHE A 162 2.27 16.54 4.27
N ASP A 163 0.98 16.68 4.53
CA ASP A 163 0.33 15.93 5.61
C ASP A 163 0.13 14.46 5.27
N ILE A 164 0.42 13.60 6.26
CA ILE A 164 0.03 12.21 6.23
C ILE A 164 -1.47 12.11 6.48
N GLU A 165 -2.18 11.42 5.59
CA GLU A 165 -3.59 11.11 5.80
C GLU A 165 -3.75 10.18 7.01
N LEU A 166 -4.37 10.69 8.07
CA LEU A 166 -4.65 9.89 9.26
C LEU A 166 -5.81 8.94 9.00
N ARG A 167 -5.59 7.67 9.32
CA ARG A 167 -6.59 6.60 9.21
C ARG A 167 -6.64 5.77 10.47
N GLU A 168 -7.78 5.13 10.70
CA GLU A 168 -7.86 4.10 11.73
C GLU A 168 -6.97 2.91 11.32
N PRO A 169 -6.02 2.49 12.18
CA PRO A 169 -5.11 1.40 11.85
C PRO A 169 -5.85 0.08 11.66
N SER A 170 -5.57 -0.61 10.57
CA SER A 170 -6.19 -1.91 10.27
C SER A 170 -5.22 -2.81 9.53
N LEU A 171 -5.18 -4.10 9.90
CA LEU A 171 -4.41 -5.11 9.17
C LEU A 171 -4.92 -5.30 7.73
N GLU A 172 -6.17 -4.94 7.48
CA GLU A 172 -6.84 -5.04 6.18
C GLU A 172 -6.74 -3.75 5.36
N GLN A 173 -5.97 -2.75 5.85
CA GLN A 173 -5.70 -1.56 5.07
C GLN A 173 -5.01 -1.94 3.76
N TYR A 174 -5.54 -1.45 2.65
CA TYR A 174 -5.01 -1.77 1.33
C TYR A 174 -4.64 -0.51 0.53
N CYS A 175 -3.73 -0.69 -0.40
CA CYS A 175 -3.57 0.20 -1.55
C CYS A 175 -3.90 -0.56 -2.84
N ARG A 176 -4.08 0.18 -3.93
CA ARG A 176 -4.18 -0.46 -5.26
C ARG A 176 -2.79 -0.68 -5.83
N LEU A 177 -2.64 -1.71 -6.65
CA LEU A 177 -1.44 -1.90 -7.46
C LEU A 177 -1.20 -0.61 -8.26
N THR A 178 0.04 -0.21 -8.39
CA THR A 178 0.43 0.99 -9.11
C THR A 178 1.43 0.68 -10.22
N PHE A 179 1.72 1.70 -11.02
CA PHE A 179 2.87 1.76 -11.92
C PHE A 179 3.78 2.90 -11.49
N ASP A 180 4.97 2.57 -11.03
CA ASP A 180 6.03 3.49 -10.61
C ASP A 180 7.39 2.85 -10.89
N PRO A 181 8.02 3.16 -12.05
CA PRO A 181 9.33 2.60 -12.41
C PRO A 181 10.44 2.96 -11.43
N GLU A 182 10.30 4.10 -10.75
CA GLU A 182 11.29 4.70 -9.85
C GLU A 182 10.91 4.55 -8.37
N LEU A 183 10.10 3.53 -8.05
CA LEU A 183 9.80 3.23 -6.65
C LEU A 183 11.09 2.93 -5.86
N TYR A 184 11.09 3.31 -4.59
CA TYR A 184 12.11 2.94 -3.62
C TYR A 184 11.79 1.57 -3.00
N PHE A 185 12.78 0.66 -2.96
CA PHE A 185 12.68 -0.65 -2.32
C PHE A 185 14.04 -1.15 -1.85
#